data_df6ef1185ab568a91075301b41b17abe
#
_entry.id   df6ef1185ab568a91075301b41b17abe
#
_cell.length_a   1.000
_cell.length_b   1.000
_cell.length_c   1.000
_cell.angle_alpha   90.00
_cell.angle_beta   90.00
_cell.angle_gamma   90.00
#
_symmetry.space_group_name_H-M   'P 1'
#
loop_
_entity.id
_entity.type
_entity.pdbx_description
1 polymer ?
#
loop_
_entity_poly.entity_id
_entity_poly.type
_entity_poly.pdbx_seq_one_letter_code
_entity_poly.pdbx_strand_id
1 'polypeptide(L)'
;MKNSIRKFACLLVFTLASLSLSSTVIAQEWPMVGGDYWEVSGIHVEDGAGLKYSNWLATEWRKNLEFAKSKGWIKGYKVLSNVYARQGEADLYLIRVMEGIPTGAEGEKRGLEWVEFMKKSVSKMQEESGNRAEYREVLSSSLLQEMHFRN
;
A
#
# COMPACT_ATOMS: atom_id res chain seq x y z
N MET A 1 -46.52 20.80 86.16
CA MET A 1 -47.30 20.81 84.91
C MET A 1 -46.40 21.39 83.83
N LYS A 2 -46.01 20.63 82.93
CA LYS A 2 -45.63 20.87 81.53
C LYS A 2 -44.50 19.91 81.09
N ASN A 3 -44.91 18.83 80.44
CA ASN A 3 -44.05 17.88 79.83
C ASN A 3 -43.49 18.43 78.50
N SER A 4 -42.17 18.46 78.39
CA SER A 4 -41.52 18.77 77.15
C SER A 4 -40.91 17.47 76.60
N ILE A 5 -41.50 16.96 75.54
CA ILE A 5 -41.06 15.79 74.82
C ILE A 5 -39.93 16.24 73.89
N ARG A 6 -38.67 15.81 74.16
CA ARG A 6 -37.53 15.96 73.21
C ARG A 6 -37.62 14.90 72.14
N LYS A 7 -37.90 15.33 70.95
CA LYS A 7 -37.81 14.46 69.75
C LYS A 7 -36.36 14.34 69.31
N PHE A 8 -35.77 13.18 69.49
CA PHE A 8 -34.50 12.83 68.86
C PHE A 8 -34.74 12.47 67.40
N ALA A 9 -34.29 13.30 66.48
CA ALA A 9 -34.24 12.98 65.07
C ALA A 9 -32.90 12.26 64.76
N CYS A 10 -33.00 10.96 64.52
CA CYS A 10 -31.84 10.18 63.96
C CYS A 10 -31.69 10.50 62.49
N LEU A 11 -30.64 11.20 62.15
CA LEU A 11 -30.26 11.48 60.78
C LEU A 11 -29.44 10.29 60.29
N LEU A 12 -30.07 9.41 59.50
CA LEU A 12 -29.42 8.27 58.86
C LEU A 12 -28.75 8.80 57.57
N VAL A 13 -27.45 9.01 57.62
CA VAL A 13 -26.65 9.35 56.45
C VAL A 13 -26.36 8.08 55.66
N PHE A 14 -27.08 7.87 54.56
CA PHE A 14 -26.82 6.82 53.61
C PHE A 14 -25.67 7.29 52.68
N THR A 15 -24.44 6.91 52.96
CA THR A 15 -23.33 7.05 52.03
C THR A 15 -23.43 5.98 50.95
N LEU A 16 -23.97 6.35 49.79
CA LEU A 16 -23.87 5.52 48.59
C LEU A 16 -22.43 5.51 48.12
N ALA A 17 -21.68 4.46 48.44
CA ALA A 17 -20.39 4.16 47.82
C ALA A 17 -20.62 3.71 46.38
N SER A 18 -20.50 4.63 45.42
CA SER A 18 -20.50 4.31 44.00
C SER A 18 -19.22 3.53 43.69
N LEU A 19 -19.31 2.21 43.67
CA LEU A 19 -18.25 1.38 43.05
C LEU A 19 -18.26 1.65 41.57
N SER A 20 -17.35 2.51 41.09
CA SER A 20 -17.05 2.67 39.69
C SER A 20 -16.30 1.41 39.23
N LEU A 21 -17.05 0.43 38.68
CA LEU A 21 -16.47 -0.67 37.93
C LEU A 21 -15.81 -0.08 36.67
N SER A 22 -14.56 0.27 36.77
CA SER A 22 -13.75 0.59 35.58
C SER A 22 -13.61 -0.68 34.76
N SER A 23 -14.50 -0.88 33.79
CA SER A 23 -14.31 -1.90 32.77
C SER A 23 -13.05 -1.56 32.01
N THR A 24 -11.97 -2.27 32.25
CA THR A 24 -10.79 -2.24 31.38
C THR A 24 -11.23 -2.79 30.03
N VAL A 25 -11.51 -1.89 29.09
CA VAL A 25 -11.67 -2.26 27.68
C VAL A 25 -10.30 -2.76 27.24
N ILE A 26 -10.10 -4.08 27.22
CA ILE A 26 -8.96 -4.69 26.57
C ILE A 26 -9.21 -4.42 25.08
N ALA A 27 -8.49 -3.43 24.53
CA ALA A 27 -8.50 -3.19 23.10
C ALA A 27 -7.99 -4.47 22.42
N GLN A 28 -8.89 -5.21 21.78
CA GLN A 28 -8.54 -6.40 21.03
C GLN A 28 -7.65 -5.94 19.88
N GLU A 29 -6.39 -6.37 19.88
CA GLU A 29 -5.48 -6.07 18.79
C GLU A 29 -5.95 -6.78 17.51
N TRP A 30 -5.86 -6.04 16.40
CA TRP A 30 -6.14 -6.63 15.08
C TRP A 30 -5.17 -7.79 14.82
N PRO A 31 -5.63 -8.97 14.36
CA PRO A 31 -4.79 -10.17 14.26
C PRO A 31 -3.74 -10.12 13.14
N MET A 32 -3.72 -9.04 12.36
CA MET A 32 -2.79 -8.85 11.26
C MET A 32 -2.09 -7.49 11.37
N VAL A 33 -0.88 -7.40 10.82
CA VAL A 33 -0.11 -6.15 10.68
C VAL A 33 0.28 -5.95 9.22
N GLY A 34 0.33 -4.68 8.80
CA GLY A 34 0.79 -4.32 7.46
C GLY A 34 2.28 -4.60 7.27
N GLY A 35 2.62 -5.17 6.14
CA GLY A 35 3.97 -5.35 5.63
C GLY A 35 4.25 -4.42 4.46
N ASP A 36 5.03 -4.91 3.51
CA ASP A 36 5.45 -4.18 2.32
C ASP A 36 4.29 -3.83 1.38
N TYR A 37 4.47 -2.79 0.60
CA TYR A 37 3.54 -2.40 -0.46
C TYR A 37 3.96 -3.02 -1.79
N TRP A 38 2.99 -3.54 -2.52
CA TRP A 38 3.16 -4.16 -3.82
C TRP A 38 2.39 -3.36 -4.85
N GLU A 39 3.10 -2.70 -5.75
CA GLU A 39 2.48 -2.12 -6.94
C GLU A 39 2.43 -3.19 -8.02
N VAL A 40 1.23 -3.52 -8.48
CA VAL A 40 0.97 -4.62 -9.43
C VAL A 40 0.27 -4.05 -10.65
N SER A 41 0.92 -4.13 -11.81
CA SER A 41 0.32 -3.73 -13.09
C SER A 41 0.01 -4.98 -13.91
N GLY A 42 -1.25 -5.16 -14.28
CA GLY A 42 -1.68 -6.19 -15.21
C GLY A 42 -1.56 -5.70 -16.66
N ILE A 43 -0.87 -6.47 -17.47
CA ILE A 43 -0.53 -6.12 -18.85
C ILE A 43 -1.10 -7.17 -19.82
N HIS A 44 -1.82 -6.69 -20.82
CA HIS A 44 -2.12 -7.45 -22.01
C HIS A 44 -1.07 -7.16 -23.09
N VAL A 45 -0.62 -8.20 -23.80
CA VAL A 45 0.38 -8.10 -24.87
C VAL A 45 -0.26 -8.53 -26.17
N GLU A 46 -0.25 -7.65 -27.16
CA GLU A 46 -0.84 -7.91 -28.46
C GLU A 46 -0.26 -9.15 -29.13
N ASP A 47 -1.06 -9.85 -29.87
CA ASP A 47 -0.66 -11.06 -30.61
C ASP A 47 0.57 -10.79 -31.49
N GLY A 48 1.59 -11.65 -31.36
CA GLY A 48 2.85 -11.50 -32.08
C GLY A 48 3.83 -10.49 -31.47
N ALA A 49 3.44 -9.70 -30.47
CA ALA A 49 4.29 -8.69 -29.84
C ALA A 49 5.08 -9.18 -28.63
N GLY A 50 4.92 -10.44 -28.22
CA GLY A 50 5.52 -11.01 -27.03
C GLY A 50 7.04 -10.82 -26.96
N LEU A 51 7.78 -11.09 -28.05
CA LEU A 51 9.22 -10.90 -28.09
C LEU A 51 9.61 -9.42 -27.98
N LYS A 52 8.91 -8.52 -28.69
CA LYS A 52 9.15 -7.07 -28.64
C LYS A 52 8.99 -6.54 -27.22
N TYR A 53 7.91 -6.92 -26.52
CA TYR A 53 7.66 -6.49 -25.17
C TYR A 53 8.64 -7.11 -24.16
N SER A 54 8.95 -8.39 -24.29
CA SER A 54 9.94 -9.06 -23.42
C SER A 54 11.32 -8.42 -23.53
N ASN A 55 11.77 -8.04 -24.72
CA ASN A 55 13.02 -7.31 -24.91
C ASN A 55 13.01 -5.95 -24.21
N TRP A 56 11.90 -5.19 -24.29
CA TRP A 56 11.76 -3.93 -23.56
C TRP A 56 11.78 -4.15 -22.05
N LEU A 57 11.11 -5.18 -21.53
CA LEU A 57 11.18 -5.54 -20.11
C LEU A 57 12.60 -5.88 -19.67
N ALA A 58 13.31 -6.69 -20.44
CA ALA A 58 14.66 -7.12 -20.11
C ALA A 58 15.71 -5.98 -20.15
N THR A 59 15.45 -4.92 -20.89
CA THR A 59 16.36 -3.80 -21.07
C THR A 59 15.90 -2.56 -20.30
N GLU A 60 14.93 -1.80 -20.83
CA GLU A 60 14.54 -0.49 -20.30
C GLU A 60 13.82 -0.60 -18.94
N TRP A 61 12.84 -1.49 -18.83
CA TRP A 61 12.09 -1.64 -17.59
C TRP A 61 13.00 -2.14 -16.45
N ARG A 62 13.77 -3.19 -16.71
CA ARG A 62 14.72 -3.74 -15.74
C ARG A 62 15.77 -2.71 -15.32
N LYS A 63 16.35 -1.96 -16.28
CA LYS A 63 17.30 -0.90 -15.98
C LYS A 63 16.76 0.14 -15.02
N ASN A 64 15.50 0.56 -15.21
CA ASN A 64 14.83 1.51 -14.35
C ASN A 64 14.63 0.96 -12.93
N LEU A 65 14.26 -0.30 -12.82
CA LEU A 65 14.03 -0.92 -11.51
C LEU A 65 15.33 -1.25 -10.78
N GLU A 66 16.40 -1.61 -11.48
CA GLU A 66 17.71 -1.75 -10.83
C GLU A 66 18.22 -0.41 -10.30
N PHE A 67 17.99 0.71 -11.01
CA PHE A 67 18.26 2.04 -10.47
C PHE A 67 17.43 2.33 -9.22
N ALA A 68 16.11 2.15 -9.26
CA ALA A 68 15.24 2.36 -8.11
C ALA A 68 15.65 1.48 -6.90
N LYS A 69 16.05 0.24 -7.16
CA LYS A 69 16.55 -0.68 -6.15
C LYS A 69 17.88 -0.23 -5.56
N SER A 70 18.80 0.25 -6.38
CA SER A 70 20.10 0.79 -5.92
C SER A 70 19.97 2.03 -5.04
N LYS A 71 18.86 2.79 -5.21
CA LYS A 71 18.49 3.94 -4.39
C LYS A 71 17.71 3.56 -3.13
N GLY A 72 17.39 2.29 -2.94
CA GLY A 72 16.54 1.83 -1.84
C GLY A 72 15.07 2.26 -1.97
N TRP A 73 14.61 2.71 -3.14
CA TRP A 73 13.22 3.12 -3.35
C TRP A 73 12.28 1.93 -3.44
N ILE A 74 12.80 0.80 -3.89
CA ILE A 74 12.10 -0.49 -3.92
C ILE A 74 12.99 -1.58 -3.32
N LYS A 75 12.37 -2.59 -2.71
CA LYS A 75 13.05 -3.80 -2.21
C LYS A 75 13.34 -4.78 -3.34
N GLY A 76 12.46 -4.81 -4.32
CA GLY A 76 12.57 -5.75 -5.43
C GLY A 76 11.45 -5.58 -6.45
N TYR A 77 11.52 -6.41 -7.47
CA TYR A 77 10.52 -6.44 -8.54
C TYR A 77 10.38 -7.87 -9.08
N LYS A 78 9.24 -8.15 -9.74
CA LYS A 78 8.94 -9.45 -10.35
C LYS A 78 8.17 -9.24 -11.65
N VAL A 79 8.31 -10.18 -12.56
CA VAL A 79 7.41 -10.36 -13.70
C VAL A 79 6.78 -11.74 -13.54
N LEU A 80 5.46 -11.79 -13.46
CA LEU A 80 4.70 -13.05 -13.43
C LEU A 80 3.96 -13.20 -14.74
N SER A 81 4.00 -14.41 -15.33
CA SER A 81 3.17 -14.75 -16.48
C SER A 81 1.89 -15.43 -16.02
N ASN A 82 0.77 -15.02 -16.56
CA ASN A 82 -0.50 -15.72 -16.41
C ASN A 82 -0.57 -16.88 -17.42
N VAL A 83 -0.26 -18.07 -16.95
CA VAL A 83 -0.11 -19.27 -17.81
C VAL A 83 -1.45 -19.67 -18.45
N TYR A 84 -2.58 -19.30 -17.84
CA TYR A 84 -3.93 -19.63 -18.29
C TYR A 84 -4.80 -18.37 -18.37
N ALA A 85 -4.27 -17.29 -18.96
CA ALA A 85 -5.03 -16.07 -19.13
C ALA A 85 -6.32 -16.33 -19.90
N ARG A 86 -7.44 -15.83 -19.37
CA ARG A 86 -8.73 -15.84 -20.06
C ARG A 86 -8.88 -14.53 -20.84
N GLN A 87 -9.85 -14.49 -21.72
CA GLN A 87 -10.17 -13.27 -22.44
C GLN A 87 -10.43 -12.11 -21.45
N GLY A 88 -9.73 -11.00 -21.63
CA GLY A 88 -9.80 -9.81 -20.76
C GLY A 88 -8.95 -9.87 -19.50
N GLU A 89 -8.23 -10.94 -19.25
CA GLU A 89 -7.25 -11.03 -18.17
C GLU A 89 -5.85 -10.58 -18.65
N ALA A 90 -5.01 -10.19 -17.72
CA ALA A 90 -3.63 -9.84 -18.02
C ALA A 90 -2.79 -11.08 -18.37
N ASP A 91 -1.92 -10.97 -19.37
CA ASP A 91 -0.92 -11.97 -19.73
C ASP A 91 0.27 -11.95 -18.79
N LEU A 92 0.63 -10.75 -18.33
CA LEU A 92 1.76 -10.52 -17.44
C LEU A 92 1.35 -9.62 -16.28
N TYR A 93 1.96 -9.86 -15.12
CA TYR A 93 1.90 -8.95 -13.98
C TYR A 93 3.30 -8.40 -13.70
N LEU A 94 3.46 -7.09 -13.76
CA LEU A 94 4.67 -6.39 -13.37
C LEU A 94 4.52 -5.92 -11.94
N ILE A 95 5.45 -6.32 -11.07
CA ILE A 95 5.36 -6.08 -9.63
C ILE A 95 6.57 -5.29 -9.17
N ARG A 96 6.33 -4.25 -8.37
CA ARG A 96 7.34 -3.54 -7.57
C ARG A 96 7.00 -3.68 -6.10
N VAL A 97 8.01 -3.99 -5.28
CA VAL A 97 7.86 -4.15 -3.82
C VAL A 97 8.56 -3.01 -3.12
N MET A 98 7.85 -2.29 -2.27
CA MET A 98 8.32 -1.08 -1.55
C MET A 98 8.05 -1.23 -0.06
N GLU A 99 8.94 -0.69 0.78
CA GLU A 99 8.72 -0.64 2.23
C GLU A 99 7.60 0.34 2.63
N GLY A 100 7.44 1.42 1.87
CA GLY A 100 6.45 2.45 2.11
C GLY A 100 6.19 3.29 0.87
N ILE A 101 5.13 4.10 0.96
CA ILE A 101 4.76 5.06 -0.08
C ILE A 101 5.51 6.37 0.21
N PRO A 102 6.26 6.95 -0.75
CA PRO A 102 6.96 8.20 -0.53
C PRO A 102 5.96 9.34 -0.26
N THR A 103 6.35 10.28 0.60
CA THR A 103 5.61 11.55 0.74
C THR A 103 5.68 12.36 -0.56
N GLY A 104 4.83 13.39 -0.70
CA GLY A 104 4.83 14.25 -1.89
C GLY A 104 6.22 14.82 -2.20
N ALA A 105 6.90 15.39 -1.20
CA ALA A 105 8.25 15.96 -1.36
C ALA A 105 9.31 14.90 -1.71
N GLU A 106 9.26 13.74 -1.08
CA GLU A 106 10.17 12.63 -1.41
C GLU A 106 9.89 12.06 -2.80
N GLY A 107 8.62 11.96 -3.19
CA GLY A 107 8.22 11.52 -4.52
C GLY A 107 8.74 12.47 -5.61
N GLU A 108 8.64 13.78 -5.41
CA GLU A 108 9.18 14.78 -6.32
C GLU A 108 10.71 14.66 -6.45
N LYS A 109 11.43 14.56 -5.34
CA LYS A 109 12.89 14.36 -5.33
C LYS A 109 13.30 13.10 -6.11
N ARG A 110 12.63 11.97 -5.85
CA ARG A 110 12.88 10.70 -6.58
C ARG A 110 12.60 10.85 -8.07
N GLY A 111 11.55 11.58 -8.42
CA GLY A 111 11.20 11.89 -9.81
C GLY A 111 12.31 12.65 -10.53
N LEU A 112 12.87 13.69 -9.91
CA LEU A 112 13.99 14.47 -10.48
C LEU A 112 15.24 13.60 -10.66
N GLU A 113 15.61 12.83 -9.65
CA GLU A 113 16.76 11.92 -9.73
C GLU A 113 16.58 10.86 -10.84
N TRP A 114 15.34 10.38 -11.02
CA TRP A 114 15.03 9.42 -12.07
C TRP A 114 15.13 10.03 -13.48
N VAL A 115 14.63 11.27 -13.66
CA VAL A 115 14.76 12.01 -14.93
C VAL A 115 16.24 12.22 -15.28
N GLU A 116 17.07 12.60 -14.29
CA GLU A 116 18.50 12.76 -14.47
C GLU A 116 19.19 11.43 -14.89
N PHE A 117 18.83 10.33 -14.23
CA PHE A 117 19.33 9.00 -14.56
C PHE A 117 18.96 8.57 -15.99
N MET A 118 17.71 8.84 -16.39
CA MET A 118 17.21 8.47 -17.71
C MET A 118 17.87 9.26 -18.84
N LYS A 119 18.37 10.46 -18.55
CA LYS A 119 18.92 11.41 -19.56
C LYS A 119 17.94 11.68 -20.70
N LYS A 120 16.64 11.66 -20.40
CA LYS A 120 15.54 11.91 -21.32
C LYS A 120 14.61 12.96 -20.74
N SER A 121 14.05 13.83 -21.58
CA SER A 121 12.99 14.73 -21.13
C SER A 121 11.73 13.98 -20.77
N VAL A 122 10.91 14.56 -19.88
CA VAL A 122 9.60 14.00 -19.52
C VAL A 122 8.73 13.80 -20.78
N SER A 123 8.76 14.77 -21.70
CA SER A 123 8.03 14.68 -22.98
C SER A 123 8.46 13.45 -23.80
N LYS A 124 9.78 13.20 -23.91
CA LYS A 124 10.29 12.03 -24.63
C LYS A 124 9.88 10.72 -23.98
N MET A 125 9.88 10.65 -22.66
CA MET A 125 9.44 9.46 -21.93
C MET A 125 7.93 9.20 -22.08
N GLN A 126 7.13 10.26 -22.15
CA GLN A 126 5.69 10.18 -22.43
C GLN A 126 5.42 9.68 -23.86
N GLU A 127 6.14 10.20 -24.86
CA GLU A 127 6.08 9.72 -26.24
C GLU A 127 6.40 8.22 -26.33
N GLU A 128 7.52 7.79 -25.73
CA GLU A 128 7.92 6.39 -25.70
C GLU A 128 6.89 5.51 -24.97
N SER A 129 6.22 6.04 -23.95
CA SER A 129 5.12 5.33 -23.26
C SER A 129 3.91 5.17 -24.16
N GLY A 130 3.54 6.21 -24.91
CA GLY A 130 2.48 6.16 -25.90
C GLY A 130 2.76 5.15 -27.02
N ASN A 131 3.98 5.16 -27.55
CA ASN A 131 4.39 4.23 -28.62
C ASN A 131 4.31 2.75 -28.18
N ARG A 132 4.43 2.47 -26.88
CA ARG A 132 4.22 1.10 -26.37
C ARG A 132 2.77 0.65 -26.40
N ALA A 133 1.81 1.56 -26.43
CA ALA A 133 0.39 1.22 -26.54
C ALA A 133 0.04 0.50 -27.86
N GLU A 134 0.93 0.58 -28.87
CA GLU A 134 0.77 -0.16 -30.14
C GLU A 134 0.88 -1.68 -29.97
N TYR A 135 1.50 -2.17 -28.91
CA TYR A 135 1.79 -3.59 -28.74
C TYR A 135 1.57 -4.11 -27.31
N ARG A 136 1.06 -3.28 -26.41
CA ARG A 136 0.65 -3.70 -25.06
C ARG A 136 -0.40 -2.76 -24.49
N GLU A 137 -1.31 -3.30 -23.70
CA GLU A 137 -2.28 -2.53 -22.93
C GLU A 137 -2.05 -2.72 -21.43
N VAL A 138 -2.24 -1.66 -20.64
CA VAL A 138 -2.26 -1.73 -19.18
C VAL A 138 -3.70 -1.92 -18.75
N LEU A 139 -4.08 -3.14 -18.42
CA LEU A 139 -5.44 -3.49 -18.02
C LEU A 139 -5.76 -3.06 -16.59
N SER A 140 -4.76 -3.06 -15.71
CA SER A 140 -4.95 -2.70 -14.31
C SER A 140 -3.68 -2.16 -13.68
N SER A 141 -3.87 -1.35 -12.64
CA SER A 141 -2.80 -0.93 -11.73
C SER A 141 -3.36 -0.93 -10.32
N SER A 142 -2.74 -1.67 -9.42
CA SER A 142 -3.16 -1.82 -8.03
C SER A 142 -1.99 -1.58 -7.08
N LEU A 143 -2.28 -0.93 -5.97
CA LEU A 143 -1.35 -0.85 -4.85
C LEU A 143 -1.91 -1.72 -3.73
N LEU A 144 -1.22 -2.81 -3.43
CA LEU A 144 -1.60 -3.78 -2.42
C LEU A 144 -0.65 -3.64 -1.23
N GLN A 145 -1.14 -3.93 -0.02
CA GLN A 145 -0.28 -4.06 1.14
C GLN A 145 -0.24 -5.53 1.57
N GLU A 146 0.95 -6.06 1.74
CA GLU A 146 1.14 -7.37 2.34
C GLU A 146 0.67 -7.35 3.79
N MET A 147 -0.04 -8.39 4.20
CA MET A 147 -0.53 -8.51 5.57
C MET A 147 0.08 -9.74 6.23
N HIS A 148 0.66 -9.56 7.41
CA HIS A 148 1.25 -10.64 8.22
C HIS A 148 0.37 -10.91 9.43
N PHE A 149 0.22 -12.19 9.79
CA PHE A 149 -0.44 -12.56 11.04
C PHE A 149 0.46 -12.18 12.22
N ARG A 150 -0.16 -11.67 13.30
CA ARG A 150 0.54 -11.53 14.58
C ARG A 150 0.80 -12.91 15.17
N ASN A 151 1.99 -13.15 15.66
CA ASN A 151 2.37 -14.37 16.40
C ASN A 151 1.88 -14.27 17.85
#